data_199febd4c80306cdf9c02f921fcda23b
#
_entry.id   199febd4c80306cdf9c02f921fcda23b
#
_cell.length_a   1.000
_cell.length_b   1.000
_cell.length_c   1.000
_cell.angle_alpha   90.00
_cell.angle_beta   90.00
_cell.angle_gamma   90.00
#
_symmetry.space_group_name_H-M   'P 1'
#
loop_
_entity.id
_entity.type
_entity.pdbx_description
1 polymer ?
#
loop_
_entity_poly.entity_id
_entity_poly.type
_entity_poly.pdbx_seq_one_letter_code
_entity_poly.pdbx_strand_id
1 'polypeptide(L)'
;EKLWTPAEARETLADLFPAVDVLFAAERDARTVLGFDGDAEAMASGLAAEFDFETVVITRGEKGALARHGGTTTEQGTFPADTVDPLGSGDAFASGFLAERLDGASIDEALAYGAATAALKRTIEGDMARVSADEVRAIVEDGGGVDIER
;
A
#
# COMPACT_ATOMS: atom_id res chain seq x y z
N GLU A 1 -7.02 1.50 25.27
CA GLU A 1 -5.83 0.79 25.79
C GLU A 1 -5.07 0.25 24.59
N LYS A 2 -3.77 0.59 24.44
CA LYS A 2 -2.94 0.04 23.37
C LYS A 2 -2.60 -1.40 23.75
N LEU A 3 -2.84 -2.35 22.84
CA LEU A 3 -2.56 -3.77 23.07
C LEU A 3 -1.05 -4.03 23.20
N TRP A 4 -0.22 -3.28 22.45
CA TRP A 4 1.25 -3.43 22.45
C TRP A 4 1.94 -2.07 22.47
N THR A 5 3.12 -2.04 23.03
CA THR A 5 4.09 -0.95 22.81
C THR A 5 4.74 -1.11 21.44
N PRO A 6 5.30 -0.04 20.84
CA PRO A 6 6.05 -0.18 19.57
C PRO A 6 7.19 -1.20 19.64
N ALA A 7 7.87 -1.32 20.77
CA ALA A 7 8.96 -2.27 20.96
C ALA A 7 8.47 -3.73 20.95
N GLU A 8 7.39 -4.02 21.67
CA GLU A 8 6.78 -5.36 21.69
C GLU A 8 6.23 -5.73 20.31
N ALA A 9 5.60 -4.79 19.60
CA ALA A 9 5.12 -5.01 18.25
C ALA A 9 6.27 -5.31 17.29
N ARG A 10 7.37 -4.56 17.35
CA ARG A 10 8.56 -4.79 16.52
C ARG A 10 9.17 -6.16 16.78
N GLU A 11 9.34 -6.56 18.03
CA GLU A 11 9.89 -7.86 18.39
C GLU A 11 9.04 -9.00 17.81
N THR A 12 7.72 -8.93 18.01
CA THR A 12 6.79 -9.95 17.48
C THR A 12 6.78 -10.00 15.95
N LEU A 13 6.81 -8.85 15.28
CA LEU A 13 6.85 -8.77 13.83
C LEU A 13 8.17 -9.31 13.28
N ALA A 14 9.31 -9.03 13.92
CA ALA A 14 10.62 -9.53 13.51
C ALA A 14 10.68 -11.06 13.50
N ASP A 15 9.97 -11.73 14.42
CA ASP A 15 9.86 -13.19 14.44
C ASP A 15 9.04 -13.76 13.27
N LEU A 16 8.11 -12.97 12.73
CA LEU A 16 7.24 -13.35 11.60
C LEU A 16 7.86 -13.03 10.24
N PHE A 17 8.65 -11.98 10.16
CA PHE A 17 9.21 -11.45 8.90
C PHE A 17 10.00 -12.46 8.06
N PRO A 18 10.74 -13.44 8.62
CA PRO A 18 11.39 -14.47 7.82
C PRO A 18 10.45 -15.35 6.98
N ALA A 19 9.15 -15.33 7.25
CA ALA A 19 8.11 -16.03 6.49
C ALA A 19 7.29 -15.11 5.56
N VAL A 20 7.75 -13.86 5.36
CA VAL A 20 7.02 -12.83 4.61
C VAL A 20 7.82 -12.40 3.39
N ASP A 21 7.27 -12.55 2.20
CA ASP A 21 7.88 -12.11 0.94
C ASP A 21 7.55 -10.65 0.61
N VAL A 22 6.32 -10.22 0.95
CA VAL A 22 5.81 -8.88 0.63
C VAL A 22 5.36 -8.17 1.91
N LEU A 23 5.96 -7.03 2.21
CA LEU A 23 5.58 -6.17 3.33
C LEU A 23 4.84 -4.93 2.83
N PHE A 24 3.66 -4.66 3.38
CA PHE A 24 2.99 -3.35 3.30
C PHE A 24 3.11 -2.65 4.65
N ALA A 25 3.65 -1.45 4.65
CA ALA A 25 3.75 -0.62 5.85
C ALA A 25 3.35 0.83 5.56
N ALA A 26 2.61 1.45 6.48
CA ALA A 26 2.45 2.90 6.42
C ALA A 26 3.78 3.57 6.81
N GLU A 27 4.13 4.68 6.14
CA GLU A 27 5.35 5.45 6.45
C GLU A 27 5.47 5.77 7.95
N ARG A 28 4.33 6.12 8.58
CA ARG A 28 4.28 6.36 10.03
C ARG A 28 4.68 5.12 10.83
N ASP A 29 4.17 3.95 10.45
CA ASP A 29 4.38 2.72 11.21
C ASP A 29 5.78 2.13 10.94
N ALA A 30 6.30 2.28 9.73
CA ALA A 30 7.70 1.99 9.42
C ALA A 30 8.64 2.80 10.33
N ARG A 31 8.32 4.08 10.58
CA ARG A 31 9.09 4.94 11.49
C ARG A 31 8.87 4.62 12.96
N THR A 32 7.61 4.55 13.42
CA THR A 32 7.28 4.53 14.86
C THR A 32 7.28 3.13 15.47
N VAL A 33 6.98 2.10 14.67
CA VAL A 33 6.94 0.71 15.11
C VAL A 33 8.20 -0.03 14.70
N LEU A 34 8.56 0.04 13.40
CA LEU A 34 9.69 -0.70 12.89
C LEU A 34 11.04 0.01 13.11
N GLY A 35 11.03 1.30 13.41
CA GLY A 35 12.20 2.09 13.81
C GLY A 35 13.12 2.48 12.65
N PHE A 36 12.59 2.59 11.43
CA PHE A 36 13.32 3.05 10.26
C PHE A 36 13.12 4.55 10.05
N ASP A 37 14.19 5.32 10.02
CA ASP A 37 14.20 6.76 9.78
C ASP A 37 14.53 7.08 8.32
N GLY A 38 14.28 8.34 7.93
CA GLY A 38 14.56 8.87 6.61
C GLY A 38 13.29 9.07 5.78
N ASP A 39 13.43 9.10 4.46
CA ASP A 39 12.31 9.09 3.53
C ASP A 39 11.79 7.67 3.24
N ALA A 40 10.73 7.57 2.45
CA ALA A 40 10.10 6.27 2.16
C ALA A 40 11.04 5.31 1.43
N GLU A 41 11.94 5.83 0.58
CA GLU A 41 12.91 5.02 -0.14
C GLU A 41 13.98 4.44 0.81
N ALA A 42 14.49 5.27 1.72
CA ALA A 42 15.43 4.84 2.74
C ALA A 42 14.80 3.78 3.67
N MET A 43 13.54 3.99 4.08
CA MET A 43 12.79 3.02 4.89
C MET A 43 12.59 1.69 4.15
N ALA A 44 12.14 1.72 2.90
CA ALA A 44 11.94 0.51 2.10
C ALA A 44 13.26 -0.25 1.87
N SER A 45 14.34 0.50 1.63
CA SER A 45 15.68 -0.09 1.44
C SER A 45 16.21 -0.73 2.72
N GLY A 46 16.03 -0.07 3.86
CA GLY A 46 16.44 -0.57 5.17
C GLY A 46 15.66 -1.83 5.56
N LEU A 47 14.33 -1.82 5.39
CA LEU A 47 13.47 -2.97 5.66
C LEU A 47 13.84 -4.18 4.79
N ALA A 48 14.02 -3.97 3.48
CA ALA A 48 14.42 -5.04 2.58
C ALA A 48 15.80 -5.62 2.93
N ALA A 49 16.73 -4.78 3.36
CA ALA A 49 18.09 -5.22 3.73
C ALA A 49 18.13 -5.95 5.08
N GLU A 50 17.29 -5.55 6.06
CA GLU A 50 17.28 -6.16 7.40
C GLU A 50 16.54 -7.50 7.42
N PHE A 51 15.43 -7.63 6.67
CA PHE A 51 14.52 -8.78 6.78
C PHE A 51 14.41 -9.62 5.49
N ASP A 52 15.17 -9.29 4.45
CA ASP A 52 15.22 -10.03 3.17
C ASP A 52 13.86 -10.11 2.43
N PHE A 53 13.03 -9.07 2.56
CA PHE A 53 11.78 -9.00 1.81
C PHE A 53 12.04 -8.88 0.30
N GLU A 54 11.30 -9.66 -0.51
CA GLU A 54 11.30 -9.53 -1.97
C GLU A 54 10.71 -8.21 -2.40
N THR A 55 9.61 -7.78 -1.74
CA THR A 55 8.92 -6.54 -2.02
C THR A 55 8.57 -5.80 -0.73
N VAL A 56 8.92 -4.52 -0.65
CA VAL A 56 8.49 -3.61 0.42
C VAL A 56 7.67 -2.48 -0.18
N VAL A 57 6.45 -2.29 0.29
CA VAL A 57 5.54 -1.21 -0.12
C VAL A 57 5.33 -0.27 1.05
N ILE A 58 5.69 1.00 0.88
CA ILE A 58 5.46 2.07 1.86
C ILE A 58 4.29 2.93 1.38
N THR A 59 3.18 2.91 2.12
CA THR A 59 2.04 3.79 1.85
C THR A 59 2.20 5.12 2.58
N ARG A 60 1.92 6.24 1.89
CA ARG A 60 2.24 7.62 2.33
C ARG A 60 1.00 8.53 2.37
N GLY A 61 -0.19 7.94 2.50
CA GLY A 61 -1.46 8.68 2.50
C GLY A 61 -1.66 9.44 1.18
N GLU A 62 -1.85 10.76 1.25
CA GLU A 62 -2.09 11.61 0.07
C GLU A 62 -0.91 11.66 -0.92
N LYS A 63 0.28 11.25 -0.49
CA LYS A 63 1.47 11.16 -1.36
C LYS A 63 1.52 9.86 -2.17
N GLY A 64 0.54 8.98 -2.02
CA GLY A 64 0.50 7.69 -2.72
C GLY A 64 1.33 6.61 -2.05
N ALA A 65 2.03 5.82 -2.82
CA ALA A 65 2.84 4.71 -2.34
C ALA A 65 4.16 4.57 -3.11
N LEU A 66 5.12 3.92 -2.47
CA LEU A 66 6.40 3.57 -3.04
C LEU A 66 6.59 2.07 -2.84
N ALA A 67 7.04 1.35 -3.88
CA ALA A 67 7.43 -0.05 -3.78
C ALA A 67 8.90 -0.21 -4.13
N ARG A 68 9.61 -1.02 -3.32
CA ARG A 68 10.94 -1.51 -3.63
C ARG A 68 10.85 -3.01 -3.92
N HIS A 69 11.31 -3.42 -5.11
CA HIS A 69 11.33 -4.80 -5.56
C HIS A 69 12.61 -5.09 -6.35
N GLY A 70 13.31 -6.17 -6.04
CA GLY A 70 14.52 -6.56 -6.75
C GLY A 70 15.61 -5.46 -6.81
N GLY A 71 15.67 -4.58 -5.82
CA GLY A 71 16.60 -3.45 -5.76
C GLY A 71 16.14 -2.18 -6.48
N THR A 72 15.02 -2.21 -7.21
CA THR A 72 14.44 -1.07 -7.92
C THR A 72 13.32 -0.45 -7.08
N THR A 73 13.24 0.88 -7.09
CA THR A 73 12.18 1.64 -6.43
C THR A 73 11.27 2.28 -7.46
N THR A 74 9.97 2.14 -7.27
CA THR A 74 8.91 2.72 -8.11
C THR A 74 7.92 3.45 -7.23
N GLU A 75 7.41 4.59 -7.69
CA GLU A 75 6.43 5.41 -6.98
C GLU A 75 5.14 5.55 -7.78
N GLN A 76 4.01 5.57 -7.06
CA GLN A 76 2.69 5.87 -7.60
C GLN A 76 2.00 6.91 -6.72
N GLY A 77 1.51 7.98 -7.32
CA GLY A 77 0.65 8.98 -6.68
C GLY A 77 -0.75 8.43 -6.40
N THR A 78 -1.57 9.24 -5.73
CA THR A 78 -2.99 8.92 -5.53
C THR A 78 -3.81 9.32 -6.74
N PHE A 79 -4.91 8.59 -6.99
CA PHE A 79 -5.96 9.07 -7.89
C PHE A 79 -6.93 10.00 -7.15
N PRO A 80 -7.48 11.03 -7.82
CA PRO A 80 -8.51 11.88 -7.24
C PRO A 80 -9.74 11.08 -6.82
N ALA A 81 -10.31 11.40 -5.66
CA ALA A 81 -11.53 10.80 -5.17
C ALA A 81 -12.24 11.73 -4.19
N ASP A 82 -13.56 11.84 -4.29
CA ASP A 82 -14.38 12.50 -3.28
C ASP A 82 -14.50 11.62 -2.06
N THR A 83 -13.65 11.88 -1.07
CA THR A 83 -13.51 11.00 0.10
C THR A 83 -14.73 11.11 1.01
N VAL A 84 -15.45 10.01 1.13
CA VAL A 84 -16.56 9.79 2.09
C VAL A 84 -16.00 9.16 3.36
N ASP A 85 -15.22 8.06 3.23
CA ASP A 85 -14.64 7.35 4.37
C ASP A 85 -13.25 6.77 4.01
N PRO A 86 -12.18 7.20 4.70
CA PRO A 86 -10.83 6.70 4.44
C PRO A 86 -10.53 5.33 5.08
N LEU A 87 -11.42 4.81 5.95
CA LEU A 87 -11.21 3.54 6.66
C LEU A 87 -11.10 2.38 5.66
N GLY A 88 -10.12 1.50 5.83
CA GLY A 88 -9.89 0.36 4.94
C GLY A 88 -9.18 0.70 3.61
N SER A 89 -8.80 1.95 3.37
CA SER A 89 -8.09 2.32 2.12
C SER A 89 -6.74 1.64 1.96
N GLY A 90 -6.02 1.38 3.07
CA GLY A 90 -4.77 0.64 3.04
C GLY A 90 -4.95 -0.83 2.65
N ASP A 91 -5.98 -1.48 3.19
CA ASP A 91 -6.33 -2.87 2.86
C ASP A 91 -6.80 -2.98 1.42
N ALA A 92 -7.59 -2.02 0.95
CA ALA A 92 -8.02 -1.92 -0.44
C ALA A 92 -6.82 -1.75 -1.39
N PHE A 93 -5.85 -0.88 -1.02
CA PHE A 93 -4.61 -0.73 -1.76
C PHE A 93 -3.85 -2.07 -1.87
N ALA A 94 -3.63 -2.73 -0.73
CA ALA A 94 -2.91 -4.01 -0.70
C ALA A 94 -3.64 -5.08 -1.53
N SER A 95 -4.97 -5.12 -1.47
CA SER A 95 -5.78 -6.06 -2.26
C SER A 95 -5.64 -5.83 -3.77
N GLY A 96 -5.74 -4.58 -4.24
CA GLY A 96 -5.57 -4.24 -5.66
C GLY A 96 -4.16 -4.52 -6.15
N PHE A 97 -3.15 -4.17 -5.36
CA PHE A 97 -1.75 -4.48 -5.67
C PHE A 97 -1.50 -5.98 -5.80
N LEU A 98 -1.94 -6.77 -4.81
CA LEU A 98 -1.71 -8.21 -4.79
C LEU A 98 -2.47 -8.93 -5.91
N ALA A 99 -3.70 -8.52 -6.23
CA ALA A 99 -4.47 -9.10 -7.33
C ALA A 99 -3.69 -9.01 -8.65
N GLU A 100 -3.18 -7.83 -9.00
CA GLU A 100 -2.41 -7.64 -10.22
C GLU A 100 -1.06 -8.40 -10.19
N ARG A 101 -0.38 -8.42 -9.04
CA ARG A 101 0.86 -9.21 -8.92
C ARG A 101 0.64 -10.70 -9.11
N LEU A 102 -0.48 -11.25 -8.62
CA LEU A 102 -0.85 -12.65 -8.81
C LEU A 102 -1.18 -12.97 -10.28
N ASP A 103 -1.71 -11.99 -11.02
CA ASP A 103 -1.96 -12.09 -12.47
C ASP A 103 -0.69 -11.84 -13.32
N GLY A 104 0.45 -11.56 -12.68
CA GLY A 104 1.75 -11.40 -13.34
C GLY A 104 2.07 -9.98 -13.83
N ALA A 105 1.28 -8.98 -13.41
CA ALA A 105 1.54 -7.59 -13.74
C ALA A 105 2.87 -7.09 -13.15
N SER A 106 3.45 -6.04 -13.72
CA SER A 106 4.63 -5.35 -13.20
C SER A 106 4.35 -4.67 -11.87
N ILE A 107 5.41 -4.23 -11.16
CA ILE A 107 5.27 -3.46 -9.91
C ILE A 107 4.57 -2.12 -10.18
N ASP A 108 4.86 -1.47 -11.30
CA ASP A 108 4.27 -0.19 -11.69
C ASP A 108 2.76 -0.33 -11.89
N GLU A 109 2.33 -1.36 -12.62
CA GLU A 109 0.91 -1.68 -12.82
C GLU A 109 0.22 -2.02 -11.48
N ALA A 110 0.83 -2.89 -10.67
CA ALA A 110 0.29 -3.26 -9.37
C ALA A 110 0.13 -2.05 -8.44
N LEU A 111 1.09 -1.12 -8.43
CA LEU A 111 0.99 0.13 -7.67
C LEU A 111 -0.18 1.00 -8.16
N ALA A 112 -0.35 1.12 -9.48
CA ALA A 112 -1.45 1.91 -10.06
C ALA A 112 -2.82 1.30 -9.69
N TYR A 113 -2.98 -0.01 -9.82
CA TYR A 113 -4.23 -0.69 -9.44
C TYR A 113 -4.50 -0.63 -7.94
N GLY A 114 -3.47 -0.78 -7.10
CA GLY A 114 -3.59 -0.56 -5.65
C GLY A 114 -4.06 0.86 -5.32
N ALA A 115 -3.47 1.88 -5.94
CA ALA A 115 -3.86 3.28 -5.74
C ALA A 115 -5.30 3.56 -6.24
N ALA A 116 -5.71 2.99 -7.38
CA ALA A 116 -7.06 3.12 -7.92
C ALA A 116 -8.09 2.43 -7.02
N THR A 117 -7.80 1.22 -6.53
CA THR A 117 -8.68 0.49 -5.59
C THR A 117 -8.85 1.28 -4.30
N ALA A 118 -7.77 1.86 -3.76
CA ALA A 118 -7.84 2.72 -2.57
C ALA A 118 -8.64 4.00 -2.83
N ALA A 119 -8.54 4.60 -4.02
CA ALA A 119 -9.32 5.77 -4.40
C ALA A 119 -10.82 5.46 -4.43
N LEU A 120 -11.21 4.37 -5.09
CA LEU A 120 -12.61 3.89 -5.11
C LEU A 120 -13.13 3.58 -3.71
N LYS A 121 -12.33 2.89 -2.87
CA LYS A 121 -12.73 2.59 -1.49
C LYS A 121 -13.07 3.85 -0.71
N ARG A 122 -12.32 4.93 -0.87
CA ARG A 122 -12.58 6.20 -0.18
C ARG A 122 -13.93 6.84 -0.50
N THR A 123 -14.54 6.50 -1.65
CA THR A 123 -15.89 6.99 -2.04
C THR A 123 -17.04 6.16 -1.43
N ILE A 124 -16.71 5.11 -0.66
CA ILE A 124 -17.66 4.16 -0.09
C ILE A 124 -17.59 4.23 1.43
N GLU A 125 -18.75 4.27 2.10
CA GLU A 125 -18.84 4.22 3.56
C GLU A 125 -18.47 2.83 4.10
N GLY A 126 -17.84 2.79 5.27
CA GLY A 126 -17.38 1.56 5.94
C GLY A 126 -15.97 1.15 5.52
N ASP A 127 -15.53 0.00 5.94
CA ASP A 127 -14.14 -0.50 5.80
C ASP A 127 -13.92 -1.44 4.59
N MET A 128 -15.01 -1.88 3.94
CA MET A 128 -14.94 -2.83 2.82
C MET A 128 -14.95 -2.13 1.46
N ALA A 129 -13.99 -2.46 0.61
CA ALA A 129 -14.00 -2.07 -0.80
C ALA A 129 -14.97 -2.96 -1.60
N ARG A 130 -16.13 -2.41 -1.99
CA ARG A 130 -17.09 -3.08 -2.89
C ARG A 130 -16.92 -2.52 -4.29
N VAL A 131 -15.87 -2.94 -4.96
CA VAL A 131 -15.47 -2.46 -6.29
C VAL A 131 -15.21 -3.63 -7.21
N SER A 132 -15.45 -3.45 -8.51
CA SER A 132 -15.15 -4.44 -9.54
C SER A 132 -13.79 -4.16 -10.20
N ALA A 133 -13.21 -5.18 -10.82
CA ALA A 133 -11.97 -5.02 -11.57
C ALA A 133 -12.12 -4.02 -12.75
N ASP A 134 -13.31 -3.95 -13.36
CA ASP A 134 -13.58 -3.02 -14.47
C ASP A 134 -13.62 -1.56 -13.99
N GLU A 135 -14.19 -1.29 -12.81
CA GLU A 135 -14.17 0.06 -12.20
C GLU A 135 -12.73 0.50 -11.87
N VAL A 136 -11.92 -0.41 -11.31
CA VAL A 136 -10.51 -0.12 -11.00
C VAL A 136 -9.73 0.14 -12.28
N ARG A 137 -9.89 -0.69 -13.31
CA ARG A 137 -9.25 -0.55 -14.61
C ARG A 137 -9.58 0.79 -15.26
N ALA A 138 -10.85 1.20 -15.24
CA ALA A 138 -11.28 2.48 -15.80
C ALA A 138 -10.52 3.66 -15.17
N ILE A 139 -10.31 3.67 -13.84
CA ILE A 139 -9.52 4.72 -13.18
C ILE A 139 -8.07 4.73 -13.63
N VAL A 140 -7.45 3.56 -13.76
CA VAL A 140 -6.05 3.45 -14.19
C VAL A 140 -5.89 3.94 -15.64
N GLU A 141 -6.78 3.53 -16.55
CA GLU A 141 -6.74 3.89 -17.97
C GLU A 141 -7.04 5.38 -18.21
N ASP A 142 -7.99 5.94 -17.48
CA ASP A 142 -8.38 7.36 -17.62
C ASP A 142 -7.49 8.33 -16.84
N GLY A 143 -6.47 7.83 -16.12
CA GLY A 143 -5.58 8.66 -15.32
C GLY A 143 -6.28 9.38 -14.15
N GLY A 144 -7.44 8.89 -13.71
CA GLY A 144 -8.17 9.42 -12.55
C GLY A 144 -9.24 10.47 -12.89
N GLY A 145 -9.63 10.62 -14.15
CA GLY A 145 -10.66 11.57 -14.59
C GLY A 145 -12.09 11.02 -14.66
N VAL A 146 -12.45 9.98 -13.90
CA VAL A 146 -13.79 9.39 -13.96
C VAL A 146 -14.72 10.05 -12.94
N ASP A 147 -15.72 10.80 -13.43
CA ASP A 147 -16.96 11.10 -12.70
C ASP A 147 -17.76 9.80 -12.57
N ILE A 148 -17.64 9.13 -11.44
CA ILE A 148 -18.48 7.97 -11.14
C ILE A 148 -19.82 8.49 -10.61
N GLU A 149 -20.81 8.65 -11.49
CA GLU A 149 -22.20 8.80 -11.07
C GLU A 149 -22.68 7.49 -10.41
N ARG A 150 -22.90 7.55 -9.11
CA ARG A 150 -23.54 6.48 -8.31
C ARG A 150 -24.88 6.93 -7.77
#